data_191ea681609b9d9208885aa957cd7472
#
_entry.id   191ea681609b9d9208885aa957cd7472
#
_cell.length_a   1.000
_cell.length_b   1.000
_cell.length_c   1.000
_cell.angle_alpha   90.00
_cell.angle_beta   90.00
_cell.angle_gamma   90.00
#
_symmetry.space_group_name_H-M   'P 1'
#
loop_
_entity.id
_entity.type
_entity.pdbx_description
1 polymer ?
#
loop_
_entity_poly.entity_id
_entity_poly.type
_entity_poly.pdbx_seq_one_letter_code
_entity_poly.pdbx_strand_id
1 'polypeptide(L)'
;DRPIGGKRKKTSQPANPRPKQPPRPQEDLEDRVRRLEQLLTRSIATNEHPKHCLALLDKGHLDIEGMVPDPHPSSGLCFGKIHFAGHYVGDIRTYSGIPCFSHDGYEWVRSCTGESGTFEDVWSHKFPNHVPHLTPHPQNGYNSVTPDLPDRSLVEQYVRHFFSSYECLVFPVVDEVLFRDTVDVAYQPCQGPLPVGITSARACVLAFLAFIAELDPSPTLPYVDSAVYAAKAQNLLPYMLHDVSLPTLQNMVMQTMYRTFTGELQLANQFHSMACRVMFMLGGETKDNRPRDVTGPEDRVLRYQRMLRRMFWLCYGFDKELCFRSGQPPVIDDEHCDLSLPSNYTELQYPNRQHHVTLYEDMTIPIFPGDLRLTMLKSKTYRTLYSAKALHKSDAQLLQDIRELDDELEQWRMSVPPAHRPTLGSALEQQAAPVLPMQAIVIRLEYHYMMCTIHRASGRCQAWGNSQNGMMEGVNSSMLLAVEASRSSLHYLRSVIGSVRPEAFWMIIFYPMSAILTIFCSILMNPLDPCVEDDLNLLTVVPALIKDVKRRRTAENELAHMRMVTNFVTELTRLGHCAIDKARR
;
A
#
# COMPACT_ATOMS: atom_id res chain seq x y z
N ASP A 1 65.84 -15.01 -48.09
CA ASP A 1 65.57 -14.32 -49.38
C ASP A 1 64.24 -13.58 -49.35
N ARG A 2 64.32 -12.26 -49.42
CA ARG A 2 63.22 -11.37 -49.80
C ARG A 2 63.06 -11.39 -51.33
N PRO A 3 61.87 -11.05 -51.88
CA PRO A 3 61.55 -9.68 -52.25
C PRO A 3 60.06 -9.27 -52.17
N ILE A 4 59.84 -8.01 -51.81
CA ILE A 4 59.36 -6.82 -52.56
C ILE A 4 57.97 -6.91 -53.20
N GLY A 5 57.02 -6.16 -52.61
CA GLY A 5 56.30 -5.06 -53.21
C GLY A 5 54.99 -5.37 -53.98
N GLY A 6 53.91 -4.86 -53.48
CA GLY A 6 52.63 -4.76 -54.19
C GLY A 6 51.60 -3.89 -53.47
N LYS A 7 51.56 -2.60 -53.83
CA LYS A 7 50.51 -1.65 -53.41
C LYS A 7 49.17 -2.08 -54.03
N ARG A 8 48.13 -2.35 -53.19
CA ARG A 8 46.73 -2.41 -53.65
C ARG A 8 45.94 -1.22 -53.11
N LYS A 9 45.32 -0.53 -54.04
CA LYS A 9 44.41 0.59 -53.83
C LYS A 9 43.23 0.18 -52.97
N LYS A 10 42.91 0.98 -51.93
CA LYS A 10 41.65 0.91 -51.18
C LYS A 10 40.54 1.63 -51.98
N THR A 11 39.54 0.88 -52.43
CA THR A 11 38.26 1.39 -52.90
C THR A 11 37.37 1.61 -51.66
N SER A 12 36.93 2.84 -51.50
CA SER A 12 35.96 3.25 -50.46
C SER A 12 34.57 2.75 -50.81
N GLN A 13 34.00 1.88 -49.96
CA GLN A 13 32.56 1.61 -49.92
C GLN A 13 31.86 2.63 -48.99
N PRO A 14 30.62 3.06 -49.31
CA PRO A 14 29.90 4.03 -48.50
C PRO A 14 29.43 3.37 -47.19
N ALA A 15 29.61 4.10 -46.10
CA ALA A 15 29.23 3.68 -44.74
C ALA A 15 27.71 3.60 -44.60
N ASN A 16 27.22 2.43 -44.14
CA ASN A 16 25.85 2.26 -43.65
C ASN A 16 25.60 3.15 -42.43
N PRO A 17 24.42 3.76 -42.30
CA PRO A 17 24.09 4.59 -41.13
C PRO A 17 24.03 3.68 -39.90
N ARG A 18 24.79 4.04 -38.86
CA ARG A 18 24.73 3.41 -37.54
C ARG A 18 23.33 3.51 -36.97
N PRO A 19 22.78 2.46 -36.31
CA PRO A 19 21.52 2.58 -35.58
C PRO A 19 21.68 3.65 -34.48
N LYS A 20 20.67 4.51 -34.36
CA LYS A 20 20.58 5.51 -33.28
C LYS A 20 20.63 4.78 -31.95
N GLN A 21 21.60 5.11 -31.11
CA GLN A 21 21.64 4.66 -29.72
C GLN A 21 20.37 5.09 -28.99
N PRO A 22 19.84 4.29 -28.05
CA PRO A 22 18.73 4.71 -27.19
C PRO A 22 19.15 5.95 -26.40
N PRO A 23 18.21 6.86 -26.08
CA PRO A 23 18.50 8.08 -25.33
C PRO A 23 19.18 7.73 -24.00
N ARG A 24 20.20 8.47 -23.65
CA ARG A 24 21.04 8.24 -22.47
C ARG A 24 20.26 8.58 -21.20
N PRO A 25 20.57 7.94 -20.05
CA PRO A 25 19.97 8.27 -18.74
C PRO A 25 20.09 9.77 -18.35
N GLN A 26 20.98 10.49 -18.98
CA GLN A 26 21.27 11.90 -18.73
C GLN A 26 20.18 12.85 -19.21
N GLU A 27 19.44 12.52 -20.29
CA GLU A 27 18.34 13.37 -20.79
C GLU A 27 17.12 13.35 -19.84
N ASP A 28 16.89 12.22 -19.14
CA ASP A 28 15.79 12.09 -18.18
C ASP A 28 16.12 12.82 -16.85
N LEU A 29 17.39 12.86 -16.47
CA LEU A 29 17.88 13.62 -15.33
C LEU A 29 17.76 15.13 -15.57
N GLU A 30 18.08 15.58 -16.78
CA GLU A 30 17.94 16.98 -17.20
C GLU A 30 16.48 17.44 -17.20
N ASP A 31 15.55 16.56 -17.58
CA ASP A 31 14.11 16.84 -17.52
C ASP A 31 13.59 16.92 -16.08
N ARG A 32 14.12 16.10 -15.17
CA ARG A 32 13.83 16.20 -13.74
C ARG A 32 14.40 17.49 -13.13
N VAL A 33 15.64 17.82 -13.43
CA VAL A 33 16.27 19.07 -12.99
C VAL A 33 15.47 20.27 -13.51
N ARG A 34 15.12 20.27 -14.79
CA ARG A 34 14.30 21.33 -15.39
C ARG A 34 12.93 21.46 -14.74
N ARG A 35 12.30 20.33 -14.36
CA ARG A 35 11.02 20.33 -13.63
C ARG A 35 11.16 20.87 -12.22
N LEU A 36 12.24 20.51 -11.51
CA LEU A 36 12.59 21.09 -10.22
C LEU A 36 12.86 22.59 -10.30
N GLU A 37 13.58 23.05 -11.32
CA GLU A 37 13.81 24.46 -11.58
C GLU A 37 12.51 25.22 -11.90
N GLN A 38 11.59 24.62 -12.64
CA GLN A 38 10.26 25.18 -12.90
C GLN A 38 9.41 25.29 -11.63
N LEU A 39 9.46 24.27 -10.75
CA LEU A 39 8.77 24.29 -9.46
C LEU A 39 9.38 25.34 -8.54
N LEU A 40 10.71 25.43 -8.47
CA LEU A 40 11.42 26.48 -7.74
C LEU A 40 11.11 27.87 -8.25
N THR A 41 11.11 28.06 -9.57
CA THR A 41 10.79 29.36 -10.22
C THR A 41 9.34 29.77 -9.91
N ARG A 42 8.40 28.82 -9.91
CA ARG A 42 7.02 29.09 -9.48
C ARG A 42 6.96 29.49 -8.01
N SER A 43 7.67 28.74 -7.12
CA SER A 43 7.74 29.06 -5.69
C SER A 43 8.35 30.42 -5.41
N ILE A 44 9.39 30.82 -6.15
CA ILE A 44 10.03 32.14 -6.02
C ILE A 44 9.12 33.25 -6.54
N ALA A 45 8.37 33.01 -7.63
CA ALA A 45 7.44 33.99 -8.19
C ALA A 45 6.21 34.24 -7.29
N THR A 46 5.84 33.26 -6.44
CA THR A 46 4.74 33.40 -5.46
C THR A 46 5.20 33.94 -4.10
N ASN A 47 6.49 34.09 -3.87
CA ASN A 47 7.07 34.48 -2.57
C ASN A 47 7.17 36.02 -2.39
N GLU A 48 6.16 36.80 -2.83
CA GLU A 48 5.97 38.14 -2.28
C GLU A 48 5.15 38.05 -0.98
N HIS A 49 5.88 38.02 0.13
CA HIS A 49 5.50 38.16 1.54
C HIS A 49 5.00 36.94 2.36
N PRO A 50 5.90 36.27 3.06
CA PRO A 50 5.56 35.51 4.28
C PRO A 50 5.65 36.37 5.55
N LYS A 51 5.61 37.69 5.47
CA LYS A 51 5.80 38.55 6.68
C LYS A 51 4.63 38.61 7.64
N HIS A 52 3.47 38.06 7.32
CA HIS A 52 2.30 38.14 8.19
C HIS A 52 2.14 36.94 9.14
N CYS A 53 2.70 35.78 8.84
CA CYS A 53 2.62 34.62 9.77
C CYS A 53 3.63 34.66 10.91
N LEU A 54 4.73 35.40 10.79
CA LEU A 54 5.79 35.46 11.82
C LEU A 54 5.47 36.39 12.99
N ALA A 55 4.44 37.25 12.88
CA ALA A 55 4.10 38.21 13.93
C ALA A 55 3.25 37.64 15.07
N LEU A 56 2.80 36.39 15.01
CA LEU A 56 1.95 35.75 16.01
C LEU A 56 2.70 34.80 16.97
N LEU A 57 4.00 34.57 16.76
CA LEU A 57 4.81 33.63 17.57
C LEU A 57 5.42 34.23 18.83
N ASP A 58 5.18 35.51 19.14
CA ASP A 58 5.88 36.21 20.22
C ASP A 58 5.02 36.52 21.48
N LYS A 59 3.92 35.80 21.69
CA LYS A 59 3.14 35.95 22.96
C LYS A 59 2.59 34.62 23.43
N GLY A 60 3.15 34.15 24.55
CA GLY A 60 2.33 33.46 25.52
C GLY A 60 2.87 32.18 26.11
N HIS A 61 3.55 32.31 27.22
CA HIS A 61 3.45 31.31 28.29
C HIS A 61 1.98 30.98 28.55
N LEU A 62 1.61 29.71 28.43
CA LEU A 62 0.33 29.21 28.94
C LEU A 62 0.60 27.99 29.82
N ASP A 63 0.05 28.11 31.03
CA ASP A 63 0.09 27.13 32.11
C ASP A 63 -0.51 25.78 31.67
N ILE A 64 0.23 24.70 31.93
CA ILE A 64 -0.21 23.33 31.72
C ILE A 64 -0.81 22.82 33.04
N GLU A 65 -2.07 23.10 33.28
CA GLU A 65 -2.85 22.35 34.26
C GLU A 65 -4.19 21.94 33.62
N GLY A 66 -4.36 20.62 33.36
CA GLY A 66 -5.65 20.06 33.01
C GLY A 66 -5.77 19.24 31.72
N MET A 67 -4.68 18.68 31.18
CA MET A 67 -4.83 17.72 30.10
C MET A 67 -5.29 16.36 30.62
N VAL A 68 -6.57 16.06 30.40
CA VAL A 68 -7.04 14.66 30.43
C VAL A 68 -6.33 13.89 29.31
N PRO A 69 -5.62 12.78 29.60
CA PRO A 69 -4.96 12.01 28.55
C PRO A 69 -6.02 11.53 27.56
N ASP A 70 -5.75 11.75 26.27
CA ASP A 70 -6.57 11.25 25.18
C ASP A 70 -6.73 9.72 25.34
N PRO A 71 -7.95 9.16 25.47
CA PRO A 71 -8.16 7.75 25.74
C PRO A 71 -7.77 6.83 24.58
N HIS A 72 -7.29 7.40 23.47
CA HIS A 72 -6.81 6.65 22.33
C HIS A 72 -5.27 6.70 22.28
N PRO A 73 -4.56 5.55 22.37
CA PRO A 73 -3.12 5.56 22.22
C PRO A 73 -2.78 6.10 20.83
N SER A 74 -2.33 7.35 20.75
CA SER A 74 -1.63 7.86 19.60
C SER A 74 -0.48 6.89 19.33
N SER A 75 -0.29 6.45 18.08
CA SER A 75 0.88 5.65 17.77
C SER A 75 2.09 6.51 18.11
N GLY A 76 2.82 6.17 19.19
CA GLY A 76 4.05 6.86 19.56
C GLY A 76 5.16 6.74 18.52
N LEU A 77 4.83 6.14 17.37
CA LEU A 77 5.74 5.83 16.29
C LEU A 77 5.75 6.95 15.25
N CYS A 78 6.92 7.30 14.78
CA CYS A 78 7.14 8.41 13.85
C CYS A 78 6.34 8.25 12.54
N PHE A 79 6.15 7.02 12.07
CA PHE A 79 5.49 6.78 10.79
C PHE A 79 3.98 7.09 10.83
N GLY A 80 3.35 6.87 11.98
CA GLY A 80 1.96 7.26 12.19
C GLY A 80 1.76 8.77 12.31
N LYS A 81 2.83 9.54 12.56
CA LYS A 81 2.76 11.00 12.73
C LYS A 81 2.84 11.73 11.39
N ILE A 82 1.98 12.70 11.21
CA ILE A 82 1.88 13.51 10.00
C ILE A 82 2.48 14.88 10.28
N HIS A 83 3.59 15.18 9.61
CA HIS A 83 4.23 16.50 9.64
C HIS A 83 4.11 17.16 8.26
N PHE A 84 3.89 18.47 8.25
CA PHE A 84 3.87 19.28 7.04
C PHE A 84 4.47 20.65 7.34
N ALA A 85 5.50 21.05 6.60
CA ALA A 85 6.15 22.35 6.71
C ALA A 85 6.49 22.77 8.16
N GLY A 86 7.03 21.86 8.96
CA GLY A 86 7.39 22.09 10.36
C GLY A 86 6.22 21.95 11.36
N HIS A 87 4.99 21.81 10.88
CA HIS A 87 3.82 21.60 11.74
C HIS A 87 3.56 20.13 11.99
N TYR A 88 3.29 19.75 13.24
CA TYR A 88 2.72 18.45 13.56
C TYR A 88 1.20 18.50 13.35
N VAL A 89 0.76 17.90 12.24
CA VAL A 89 -0.65 17.99 11.81
C VAL A 89 -1.53 16.99 12.55
N GLY A 90 -1.03 15.76 12.77
CA GLY A 90 -1.81 14.71 13.42
C GLY A 90 -1.23 13.32 13.24
N ASP A 91 -2.07 12.32 13.45
CA ASP A 91 -1.68 10.89 13.41
C ASP A 91 -2.54 10.10 12.41
N ILE A 92 -2.00 8.97 11.92
CA ILE A 92 -2.79 7.94 11.25
C ILE A 92 -3.41 7.04 12.31
N ARG A 93 -4.73 6.88 12.30
CA ARG A 93 -5.41 5.95 13.20
C ARG A 93 -5.12 4.51 12.82
N THR A 94 -4.53 3.76 13.73
CA THR A 94 -4.04 2.39 13.51
C THR A 94 -5.13 1.39 13.11
N TYR A 95 -6.36 1.64 13.53
CA TYR A 95 -7.49 0.74 13.27
C TYR A 95 -8.21 1.00 11.94
N SER A 96 -8.14 2.24 11.41
CA SER A 96 -8.85 2.64 10.18
C SER A 96 -7.93 3.09 9.06
N GLY A 97 -6.66 3.44 9.37
CA GLY A 97 -5.74 4.05 8.41
C GLY A 97 -6.11 5.49 8.01
N ILE A 98 -7.15 6.07 8.64
CA ILE A 98 -7.60 7.43 8.33
C ILE A 98 -6.84 8.44 9.19
N PRO A 99 -6.38 9.57 8.61
CA PRO A 99 -5.74 10.63 9.35
C PRO A 99 -6.69 11.26 10.39
N CYS A 100 -6.14 11.64 11.55
CA CYS A 100 -6.82 12.47 12.53
C CYS A 100 -5.91 13.62 12.93
N PHE A 101 -6.47 14.82 13.10
CA PHE A 101 -5.69 15.97 13.51
C PHE A 101 -5.32 15.88 14.99
N SER A 102 -4.09 16.33 15.32
CA SER A 102 -3.68 16.60 16.69
C SER A 102 -4.28 17.93 17.19
N HIS A 103 -4.16 18.21 18.48
CA HIS A 103 -4.53 19.52 19.01
C HIS A 103 -3.78 20.66 18.29
N ASP A 104 -2.48 20.52 18.11
CA ASP A 104 -1.66 21.50 17.38
C ASP A 104 -2.08 21.61 15.91
N GLY A 105 -2.45 20.47 15.29
CA GLY A 105 -2.99 20.45 13.94
C GLY A 105 -4.30 21.20 13.81
N TYR A 106 -5.21 21.04 14.78
CA TYR A 106 -6.46 21.82 14.81
C TYR A 106 -6.21 23.32 14.96
N GLU A 107 -5.32 23.72 15.88
CA GLU A 107 -4.97 25.13 16.06
C GLU A 107 -4.31 25.72 14.82
N TRP A 108 -3.46 24.95 14.16
CA TRP A 108 -2.86 25.36 12.89
C TRP A 108 -3.93 25.55 11.79
N VAL A 109 -4.82 24.59 11.59
CA VAL A 109 -5.94 24.68 10.64
C VAL A 109 -6.80 25.91 10.95
N ARG A 110 -7.17 26.12 12.23
CA ARG A 110 -7.94 27.27 12.67
C ARG A 110 -7.22 28.59 12.41
N SER A 111 -5.90 28.64 12.63
CA SER A 111 -5.11 29.84 12.35
C SER A 111 -5.11 30.19 10.87
N CYS A 112 -5.10 29.19 9.98
CA CYS A 112 -5.13 29.39 8.52
C CYS A 112 -6.53 29.73 7.99
N THR A 113 -7.57 29.07 8.52
CA THR A 113 -8.95 29.21 8.01
C THR A 113 -9.77 30.28 8.70
N GLY A 114 -9.49 30.56 9.98
CA GLY A 114 -10.34 31.36 10.85
C GLY A 114 -11.55 30.61 11.42
N GLU A 115 -11.72 29.34 11.06
CA GLU A 115 -12.86 28.48 11.39
C GLU A 115 -12.42 27.28 12.21
N SER A 116 -13.28 26.80 13.09
CA SER A 116 -13.09 25.52 13.78
C SER A 116 -13.59 24.38 12.89
N GLY A 117 -12.80 23.31 12.74
CA GLY A 117 -13.22 22.11 12.02
C GLY A 117 -14.25 21.32 12.84
N THR A 118 -15.25 20.75 12.17
CA THR A 118 -16.28 19.89 12.77
C THR A 118 -15.84 18.42 12.83
N PHE A 119 -14.54 18.16 12.93
CA PHE A 119 -13.98 16.81 12.90
C PHE A 119 -14.35 15.97 14.13
N GLU A 120 -14.66 16.59 15.28
CA GLU A 120 -15.08 15.86 16.48
C GLU A 120 -16.38 15.08 16.24
N ASP A 121 -17.31 15.65 15.49
CA ASP A 121 -18.56 14.96 15.10
C ASP A 121 -18.29 13.81 14.11
N VAL A 122 -17.30 13.94 13.24
CA VAL A 122 -16.87 12.89 12.32
C VAL A 122 -16.27 11.69 13.05
N TRP A 123 -15.56 11.97 14.18
CA TRP A 123 -14.83 10.95 14.94
C TRP A 123 -15.61 10.44 16.17
N SER A 124 -16.64 11.14 16.62
CA SER A 124 -17.45 10.78 17.79
C SER A 124 -18.36 9.58 17.54
N HIS A 125 -18.60 9.24 16.28
CA HIS A 125 -19.21 7.96 15.96
C HIS A 125 -18.25 6.85 16.40
N LYS A 126 -18.45 6.38 17.63
CA LYS A 126 -17.88 5.11 18.07
C LYS A 126 -18.10 4.16 16.91
N PHE A 127 -16.99 3.68 16.29
CA PHE A 127 -17.10 2.51 15.44
C PHE A 127 -17.96 1.55 16.24
N PRO A 128 -19.08 1.09 15.72
CA PRO A 128 -19.76 0.05 16.42
C PRO A 128 -18.69 -1.00 16.68
N ASN A 129 -18.44 -1.30 17.95
CA ASN A 129 -17.67 -2.48 18.37
C ASN A 129 -18.53 -3.72 18.00
N HIS A 130 -19.01 -3.74 16.80
CA HIS A 130 -19.56 -4.89 16.12
C HIS A 130 -18.38 -5.68 15.53
N VAL A 131 -17.48 -6.09 16.44
CA VAL A 131 -17.28 -7.53 16.45
C VAL A 131 -18.70 -8.08 16.58
N PRO A 132 -19.27 -8.82 15.62
CA PRO A 132 -20.40 -9.67 15.92
C PRO A 132 -19.96 -10.37 17.20
N HIS A 133 -20.62 -10.04 18.32
CA HIS A 133 -20.40 -10.74 19.56
C HIS A 133 -20.88 -12.18 19.34
N LEU A 134 -20.13 -12.92 18.57
CA LEU A 134 -19.95 -14.34 18.77
C LEU A 134 -19.09 -14.45 20.03
N THR A 135 -19.56 -13.86 21.13
CA THR A 135 -19.15 -14.27 22.44
C THR A 135 -19.45 -15.76 22.48
N PRO A 136 -18.46 -16.62 22.70
CA PRO A 136 -18.77 -17.94 23.18
C PRO A 136 -19.54 -17.66 24.47
N HIS A 137 -20.85 -17.92 24.48
CA HIS A 137 -21.61 -17.87 25.71
C HIS A 137 -20.96 -18.92 26.64
N PRO A 138 -20.31 -18.51 27.75
CA PRO A 138 -19.62 -19.45 28.62
C PRO A 138 -20.59 -20.28 29.46
N GLN A 139 -21.90 -20.28 29.11
CA GLN A 139 -22.93 -20.88 29.96
C GLN A 139 -23.48 -22.24 29.51
N ASN A 140 -23.05 -22.77 28.38
CA ASN A 140 -23.37 -24.17 28.09
C ASN A 140 -22.08 -24.96 27.92
N GLY A 141 -21.90 -25.90 28.85
CA GLY A 141 -20.70 -26.73 28.95
C GLY A 141 -20.20 -27.25 27.62
N TYR A 142 -18.90 -27.42 27.55
CA TYR A 142 -18.04 -27.98 26.50
C TYR A 142 -18.67 -28.87 25.38
N ASN A 143 -19.84 -28.52 24.89
CA ASN A 143 -20.39 -29.05 23.66
C ASN A 143 -19.75 -28.25 22.52
N SER A 144 -18.68 -28.82 21.99
CA SER A 144 -17.96 -28.38 20.81
C SER A 144 -18.92 -28.20 19.63
N VAL A 145 -19.47 -27.00 19.48
CA VAL A 145 -20.12 -26.63 18.22
C VAL A 145 -18.97 -26.39 17.22
N THR A 146 -18.52 -27.49 16.65
CA THR A 146 -17.63 -27.42 15.50
C THR A 146 -18.39 -26.72 14.39
N PRO A 147 -17.88 -25.60 13.81
CA PRO A 147 -18.57 -24.95 12.71
C PRO A 147 -18.78 -25.94 11.57
N ASP A 148 -20.02 -26.07 11.12
CA ASP A 148 -20.35 -26.92 9.99
C ASP A 148 -19.64 -26.42 8.75
N LEU A 149 -18.97 -27.36 8.06
CA LEU A 149 -18.46 -27.13 6.73
C LEU A 149 -19.63 -27.06 5.74
N PRO A 150 -19.50 -26.27 4.65
CA PRO A 150 -20.45 -26.33 3.55
C PRO A 150 -20.34 -27.67 2.81
N ASP A 151 -21.27 -27.92 1.88
CA ASP A 151 -21.18 -29.10 1.02
C ASP A 151 -19.83 -29.12 0.29
N ARG A 152 -19.19 -30.28 0.26
CA ARG A 152 -17.89 -30.46 -0.41
C ARG A 152 -17.93 -30.02 -1.88
N SER A 153 -19.07 -30.27 -2.57
CA SER A 153 -19.27 -29.86 -3.97
C SER A 153 -19.16 -28.34 -4.16
N LEU A 154 -19.61 -27.54 -3.18
CA LEU A 154 -19.45 -26.09 -3.19
C LEU A 154 -17.96 -25.70 -3.14
N VAL A 155 -17.20 -26.27 -2.21
CA VAL A 155 -15.77 -26.01 -2.08
C VAL A 155 -15.05 -26.36 -3.38
N GLU A 156 -15.34 -27.51 -3.98
CA GLU A 156 -14.72 -27.95 -5.23
C GLU A 156 -15.06 -27.04 -6.43
N GLN A 157 -16.24 -26.40 -6.43
CA GLN A 157 -16.59 -25.40 -7.43
C GLN A 157 -15.73 -24.13 -7.28
N TYR A 158 -15.57 -23.64 -6.05
CA TYR A 158 -14.72 -22.48 -5.76
C TYR A 158 -13.22 -22.76 -6.04
N VAL A 159 -12.74 -23.97 -5.74
CA VAL A 159 -11.37 -24.39 -6.06
C VAL A 159 -11.13 -24.37 -7.57
N ARG A 160 -12.02 -24.98 -8.36
CA ARG A 160 -11.92 -24.97 -9.82
C ARG A 160 -11.97 -23.57 -10.40
N HIS A 161 -12.85 -22.72 -9.89
CA HIS A 161 -12.96 -21.33 -10.32
C HIS A 161 -11.64 -20.58 -10.04
N PHE A 162 -11.12 -20.67 -8.82
CA PHE A 162 -9.90 -20.00 -8.41
C PHE A 162 -8.71 -20.38 -9.33
N PHE A 163 -8.47 -21.66 -9.57
CA PHE A 163 -7.37 -22.11 -10.43
C PHE A 163 -7.57 -21.82 -11.91
N SER A 164 -8.78 -21.52 -12.35
CA SER A 164 -9.05 -21.04 -13.71
C SER A 164 -9.00 -19.51 -13.86
N SER A 165 -8.91 -18.78 -12.75
CA SER A 165 -8.89 -17.32 -12.71
C SER A 165 -7.48 -16.74 -12.71
N TYR A 166 -7.35 -15.45 -13.08
CA TYR A 166 -6.08 -14.72 -12.97
C TYR A 166 -5.67 -14.50 -11.50
N GLU A 167 -6.63 -14.54 -10.58
CA GLU A 167 -6.41 -14.28 -9.16
C GLU A 167 -5.49 -15.31 -8.50
N CYS A 168 -5.46 -16.56 -9.00
CA CYS A 168 -4.53 -17.57 -8.48
C CYS A 168 -3.06 -17.25 -8.74
N LEU A 169 -2.76 -16.41 -9.73
CA LEU A 169 -1.40 -15.93 -10.02
C LEU A 169 -1.01 -14.74 -9.15
N VAL A 170 -1.98 -13.85 -8.89
CA VAL A 170 -1.78 -12.64 -8.08
C VAL A 170 -1.74 -12.98 -6.59
N PHE A 171 -2.62 -13.86 -6.16
CA PHE A 171 -2.76 -14.30 -4.77
C PHE A 171 -2.66 -15.83 -4.65
N PRO A 172 -1.48 -16.42 -4.88
CA PRO A 172 -1.31 -17.87 -4.84
C PRO A 172 -1.32 -18.39 -3.40
N VAL A 173 -2.48 -18.25 -2.73
CA VAL A 173 -2.67 -18.62 -1.31
C VAL A 173 -2.71 -20.13 -1.08
N VAL A 174 -2.98 -20.91 -2.14
CA VAL A 174 -3.02 -22.37 -2.10
C VAL A 174 -2.36 -22.96 -3.35
N ASP A 175 -1.83 -24.18 -3.22
CA ASP A 175 -1.41 -25.03 -4.32
C ASP A 175 -2.48 -26.07 -4.58
N GLU A 176 -2.81 -26.36 -5.85
CA GLU A 176 -3.96 -27.21 -6.19
C GLU A 176 -3.87 -28.60 -5.58
N VAL A 177 -2.69 -29.24 -5.61
CA VAL A 177 -2.50 -30.60 -5.10
C VAL A 177 -2.53 -30.62 -3.57
N LEU A 178 -1.75 -29.74 -2.93
CA LEU A 178 -1.69 -29.66 -1.47
C LEU A 178 -3.01 -29.23 -0.85
N PHE A 179 -3.77 -28.35 -1.53
CA PHE A 179 -5.04 -27.90 -1.01
C PHE A 179 -6.15 -28.94 -1.15
N ARG A 180 -6.12 -29.81 -2.17
CA ARG A 180 -7.01 -30.97 -2.25
C ARG A 180 -6.78 -31.92 -1.08
N ASP A 181 -5.51 -32.18 -0.71
CA ASP A 181 -5.20 -32.96 0.51
C ASP A 181 -5.79 -32.26 1.75
N THR A 182 -5.71 -30.93 1.85
CA THR A 182 -6.29 -30.15 2.95
C THR A 182 -7.83 -30.30 2.99
N VAL A 183 -8.49 -30.23 1.84
CA VAL A 183 -9.93 -30.45 1.73
C VAL A 183 -10.29 -31.88 2.17
N ASP A 184 -9.55 -32.89 1.72
CA ASP A 184 -9.79 -34.28 2.12
C ASP A 184 -9.68 -34.46 3.64
N VAL A 185 -8.70 -33.86 4.28
CA VAL A 185 -8.53 -33.86 5.74
C VAL A 185 -9.69 -33.14 6.44
N ALA A 186 -10.12 -31.97 5.92
CA ALA A 186 -11.19 -31.19 6.52
C ALA A 186 -12.53 -31.94 6.60
N TYR A 187 -12.82 -32.77 5.59
CA TYR A 187 -14.06 -33.55 5.49
C TYR A 187 -13.97 -34.97 6.07
N GLN A 188 -12.86 -35.31 6.70
CA GLN A 188 -12.75 -36.60 7.39
C GLN A 188 -13.80 -36.70 8.50
N PRO A 189 -14.55 -37.82 8.57
CA PRO A 189 -15.48 -38.07 9.66
C PRO A 189 -14.70 -38.21 10.97
N CYS A 190 -15.12 -37.52 12.00
CA CYS A 190 -14.49 -37.58 13.33
C CYS A 190 -15.53 -37.89 14.39
N GLN A 191 -15.24 -38.85 15.28
CA GLN A 191 -16.04 -39.14 16.47
C GLN A 191 -15.36 -38.49 17.67
N GLY A 192 -16.01 -37.56 18.34
CA GLY A 192 -15.48 -36.84 19.49
C GLY A 192 -14.83 -35.49 19.16
N PRO A 193 -13.95 -34.97 20.06
CA PRO A 193 -13.27 -33.69 19.82
C PRO A 193 -12.43 -33.73 18.55
N LEU A 194 -12.48 -32.66 17.75
CA LEU A 194 -11.71 -32.58 16.52
C LEU A 194 -10.19 -32.58 16.81
N PRO A 195 -9.42 -33.44 16.13
CA PRO A 195 -7.97 -33.33 16.13
C PRO A 195 -7.51 -31.97 15.58
N VAL A 196 -6.40 -31.45 16.11
CA VAL A 196 -5.89 -30.12 15.76
C VAL A 196 -5.66 -29.99 14.25
N GLY A 197 -5.08 -31.01 13.60
CA GLY A 197 -4.87 -30.98 12.14
C GLY A 197 -6.16 -30.91 11.32
N ILE A 198 -7.24 -31.58 11.76
CA ILE A 198 -8.57 -31.45 11.10
C ILE A 198 -9.13 -30.06 11.35
N THR A 199 -8.95 -29.50 12.53
CA THR A 199 -9.39 -28.14 12.87
C THR A 199 -8.71 -27.11 11.98
N SER A 200 -7.39 -27.20 11.80
CA SER A 200 -6.61 -26.32 10.93
C SER A 200 -7.03 -26.47 9.46
N ALA A 201 -7.26 -27.68 8.98
CA ALA A 201 -7.74 -27.93 7.62
C ALA A 201 -9.13 -27.32 7.41
N ARG A 202 -10.06 -27.46 8.37
CA ARG A 202 -11.40 -26.83 8.30
C ARG A 202 -11.30 -25.31 8.30
N ALA A 203 -10.50 -24.73 9.17
CA ALA A 203 -10.28 -23.28 9.21
C ALA A 203 -9.71 -22.75 7.88
N CYS A 204 -8.77 -23.49 7.28
CA CYS A 204 -8.19 -23.15 6.00
C CYS A 204 -9.24 -23.17 4.86
N VAL A 205 -10.09 -24.19 4.80
CA VAL A 205 -11.17 -24.28 3.79
C VAL A 205 -12.19 -23.16 3.96
N LEU A 206 -12.60 -22.85 5.20
CA LEU A 206 -13.55 -21.76 5.49
C LEU A 206 -12.95 -20.39 5.12
N ALA A 207 -11.68 -20.15 5.44
CA ALA A 207 -10.97 -18.93 5.08
C ALA A 207 -10.78 -18.79 3.57
N PHE A 208 -10.52 -19.90 2.87
CA PHE A 208 -10.44 -19.92 1.41
C PHE A 208 -11.78 -19.48 0.77
N LEU A 209 -12.90 -20.04 1.20
CA LEU A 209 -14.21 -19.65 0.68
C LEU A 209 -14.53 -18.18 0.96
N ALA A 210 -14.24 -17.70 2.18
CA ALA A 210 -14.44 -16.29 2.53
C ALA A 210 -13.62 -15.37 1.64
N PHE A 211 -12.33 -15.66 1.47
CA PHE A 211 -11.42 -14.85 0.70
C PHE A 211 -11.77 -14.82 -0.79
N ILE A 212 -12.03 -15.98 -1.41
CA ILE A 212 -12.31 -16.03 -2.85
C ILE A 212 -13.70 -15.43 -3.16
N ALA A 213 -14.71 -15.65 -2.32
CA ALA A 213 -16.01 -15.03 -2.51
C ALA A 213 -15.97 -13.50 -2.41
N GLU A 214 -15.04 -12.95 -1.65
CA GLU A 214 -14.81 -11.51 -1.54
C GLU A 214 -13.97 -10.95 -2.69
N LEU A 215 -12.91 -11.68 -3.07
CA LEU A 215 -11.95 -11.24 -4.08
C LEU A 215 -12.54 -11.26 -5.50
N ASP A 216 -13.29 -12.30 -5.83
CA ASP A 216 -13.82 -12.54 -7.18
C ASP A 216 -15.28 -13.05 -7.12
N PRO A 217 -16.25 -12.15 -6.82
CA PRO A 217 -17.66 -12.49 -6.76
C PRO A 217 -18.21 -12.81 -8.15
N SER A 218 -18.10 -14.07 -8.55
CA SER A 218 -18.60 -14.55 -9.85
C SER A 218 -20.09 -14.86 -9.80
N PRO A 219 -20.91 -14.37 -10.75
CA PRO A 219 -22.32 -14.70 -10.82
C PRO A 219 -22.58 -16.16 -11.23
N THR A 220 -21.57 -16.87 -11.70
CA THR A 220 -21.66 -18.29 -12.12
C THR A 220 -21.49 -19.25 -10.95
N LEU A 221 -21.01 -18.77 -9.79
CA LEU A 221 -20.86 -19.57 -8.58
C LEU A 221 -22.07 -19.42 -7.67
N PRO A 222 -22.40 -20.47 -6.88
CA PRO A 222 -23.38 -20.34 -5.81
C PRO A 222 -22.95 -19.24 -4.83
N TYR A 223 -23.91 -18.47 -4.35
CA TYR A 223 -23.62 -17.39 -3.40
C TYR A 223 -23.05 -17.95 -2.09
N VAL A 224 -21.97 -17.33 -1.64
CA VAL A 224 -21.32 -17.55 -0.35
C VAL A 224 -21.29 -16.23 0.42
N ASP A 225 -21.77 -16.23 1.65
CA ASP A 225 -21.62 -15.10 2.55
C ASP A 225 -20.20 -15.10 3.12
N SER A 226 -19.33 -14.29 2.55
CA SER A 226 -17.91 -14.22 2.90
C SER A 226 -17.68 -13.89 4.38
N ALA A 227 -18.52 -13.03 4.98
CA ALA A 227 -18.42 -12.64 6.38
C ALA A 227 -18.70 -13.80 7.34
N VAL A 228 -19.72 -14.63 7.03
CA VAL A 228 -20.05 -15.81 7.83
C VAL A 228 -18.90 -16.82 7.81
N TYR A 229 -18.32 -17.08 6.66
CA TYR A 229 -17.23 -18.05 6.55
C TYR A 229 -15.93 -17.53 7.16
N ALA A 230 -15.62 -16.23 7.04
CA ALA A 230 -14.50 -15.59 7.73
C ALA A 230 -14.65 -15.69 9.26
N ALA A 231 -15.85 -15.42 9.79
CA ALA A 231 -16.14 -15.55 11.22
C ALA A 231 -16.02 -17.01 11.71
N LYS A 232 -16.54 -17.99 10.94
CA LYS A 232 -16.39 -19.41 11.26
C LYS A 232 -14.93 -19.84 11.32
N ALA A 233 -14.09 -19.40 10.38
CA ALA A 233 -12.66 -19.69 10.37
C ALA A 233 -11.94 -19.01 11.55
N GLN A 234 -12.30 -17.77 11.89
CA GLN A 234 -11.76 -17.05 13.04
C GLN A 234 -12.10 -17.75 14.37
N ASN A 235 -13.32 -18.28 14.52
CA ASN A 235 -13.74 -18.98 15.74
C ASN A 235 -12.95 -20.27 16.00
N LEU A 236 -12.31 -20.85 14.99
CA LEU A 236 -11.43 -22.00 15.14
C LEU A 236 -10.02 -21.63 15.60
N LEU A 237 -9.65 -20.34 15.55
CA LEU A 237 -8.28 -19.88 15.88
C LEU A 237 -7.77 -20.37 17.25
N PRO A 238 -8.53 -20.29 18.37
CA PRO A 238 -8.03 -20.73 19.68
C PRO A 238 -7.63 -22.21 19.71
N TYR A 239 -8.26 -23.04 18.89
CA TYR A 239 -8.02 -24.49 18.86
C TYR A 239 -6.85 -24.90 17.97
N MET A 240 -6.33 -23.98 17.14
CA MET A 240 -5.23 -24.23 16.22
C MET A 240 -3.94 -23.46 16.56
N LEU A 241 -3.91 -22.69 17.66
CA LEU A 241 -2.72 -21.91 18.05
C LEU A 241 -1.46 -22.77 18.31
N HIS A 242 -1.63 -24.07 18.59
CA HIS A 242 -0.52 -25.00 18.79
C HIS A 242 -0.09 -25.72 17.49
N ASP A 243 -0.79 -25.50 16.39
CA ASP A 243 -0.53 -26.16 15.10
C ASP A 243 0.33 -25.26 14.20
N VAL A 244 1.57 -25.68 13.99
CA VAL A 244 2.50 -25.04 13.07
C VAL A 244 2.50 -25.82 11.76
N SER A 245 1.51 -25.52 10.91
CA SER A 245 1.29 -26.23 9.66
C SER A 245 0.98 -25.27 8.51
N LEU A 246 1.09 -25.77 7.27
CA LEU A 246 0.75 -25.00 6.09
C LEU A 246 -0.74 -24.56 6.07
N PRO A 247 -1.74 -25.41 6.40
CA PRO A 247 -3.13 -24.98 6.50
C PRO A 247 -3.35 -23.85 7.53
N THR A 248 -2.64 -23.90 8.67
CA THR A 248 -2.69 -22.82 9.68
C THR A 248 -2.14 -21.51 9.11
N LEU A 249 -0.98 -21.54 8.45
CA LEU A 249 -0.40 -20.37 7.77
C LEU A 249 -1.35 -19.81 6.71
N GLN A 250 -1.88 -20.68 5.84
CA GLN A 250 -2.79 -20.30 4.78
C GLN A 250 -4.08 -19.65 5.31
N ASN A 251 -4.67 -20.21 6.38
CA ASN A 251 -5.81 -19.59 7.05
C ASN A 251 -5.49 -18.16 7.52
N MET A 252 -4.37 -17.96 8.23
CA MET A 252 -3.99 -16.65 8.74
C MET A 252 -3.71 -15.63 7.62
N VAL A 253 -3.05 -16.07 6.55
CA VAL A 253 -2.78 -15.21 5.37
C VAL A 253 -4.09 -14.84 4.67
N MET A 254 -4.98 -15.79 4.44
CA MET A 254 -6.29 -15.51 3.82
C MET A 254 -7.18 -14.63 4.69
N GLN A 255 -7.15 -14.80 6.02
CA GLN A 255 -7.82 -13.87 6.95
C GLN A 255 -7.21 -12.46 6.89
N THR A 256 -5.89 -12.33 6.81
CA THR A 256 -5.22 -11.03 6.63
C THR A 256 -5.71 -10.33 5.37
N MET A 257 -5.73 -11.05 4.25
CA MET A 257 -6.19 -10.53 2.97
C MET A 257 -7.67 -10.15 3.02
N TYR A 258 -8.52 -11.05 3.48
CA TYR A 258 -9.95 -10.81 3.62
C TYR A 258 -10.22 -9.53 4.44
N ARG A 259 -9.59 -9.40 5.62
CA ARG A 259 -9.77 -8.23 6.48
C ARG A 259 -9.23 -6.94 5.86
N THR A 260 -8.18 -7.04 5.04
CA THR A 260 -7.67 -5.89 4.27
C THR A 260 -8.65 -5.47 3.19
N PHE A 261 -9.26 -6.43 2.48
CA PHE A 261 -10.26 -6.16 1.43
C PHE A 261 -11.61 -5.67 1.97
N THR A 262 -11.92 -5.95 3.23
CA THR A 262 -13.14 -5.45 3.91
C THR A 262 -12.91 -4.19 4.76
N GLY A 263 -11.68 -3.65 4.78
CA GLY A 263 -11.34 -2.41 5.52
C GLY A 263 -11.14 -2.60 7.02
N GLU A 264 -11.05 -3.84 7.51
CA GLU A 264 -10.85 -4.17 8.93
C GLU A 264 -9.36 -4.20 9.30
N LEU A 265 -8.68 -3.05 9.17
CA LEU A 265 -7.23 -2.93 9.24
C LEU A 265 -6.60 -3.45 10.54
N GLN A 266 -7.28 -3.26 11.68
CA GLN A 266 -6.78 -3.74 12.97
C GLN A 266 -6.72 -5.28 13.02
N LEU A 267 -7.79 -5.95 12.57
CA LEU A 267 -7.80 -7.41 12.51
C LEU A 267 -6.82 -7.94 11.46
N ALA A 268 -6.69 -7.24 10.32
CA ALA A 268 -5.69 -7.58 9.31
C ALA A 268 -4.27 -7.58 9.91
N ASN A 269 -3.89 -6.55 10.69
CA ASN A 269 -2.58 -6.49 11.36
C ASN A 269 -2.38 -7.62 12.38
N GLN A 270 -3.43 -8.01 13.13
CA GLN A 270 -3.34 -9.10 14.10
C GLN A 270 -3.11 -10.45 13.41
N PHE A 271 -3.95 -10.80 12.42
CA PHE A 271 -3.79 -12.02 11.65
C PHE A 271 -2.45 -12.07 10.92
N HIS A 272 -2.02 -10.92 10.36
CA HIS A 272 -0.73 -10.79 9.71
C HIS A 272 0.44 -11.10 10.64
N SER A 273 0.44 -10.54 11.85
CA SER A 273 1.49 -10.79 12.85
C SER A 273 1.60 -12.27 13.20
N MET A 274 0.45 -12.96 13.35
CA MET A 274 0.42 -14.41 13.58
C MET A 274 0.92 -15.17 12.34
N ALA A 275 0.48 -14.80 11.14
CA ALA A 275 0.91 -15.41 9.88
C ALA A 275 2.43 -15.33 9.71
N CYS A 276 3.04 -14.16 9.94
CA CYS A 276 4.48 -13.96 9.87
C CYS A 276 5.22 -14.87 10.84
N ARG A 277 4.72 -15.03 12.08
CA ARG A 277 5.36 -15.91 13.06
C ARG A 277 5.30 -17.36 12.63
N VAL A 278 4.15 -17.86 12.16
CA VAL A 278 4.01 -19.24 11.67
C VAL A 278 4.87 -19.44 10.41
N MET A 279 4.93 -18.46 9.51
CA MET A 279 5.77 -18.49 8.31
C MET A 279 7.26 -18.69 8.66
N PHE A 280 7.80 -17.94 9.65
CA PHE A 280 9.17 -18.14 10.14
C PHE A 280 9.38 -19.51 10.80
N MET A 281 8.40 -20.00 11.57
CA MET A 281 8.50 -21.32 12.18
C MET A 281 8.52 -22.46 11.15
N LEU A 282 7.95 -22.23 9.96
CA LEU A 282 7.96 -23.16 8.84
C LEU A 282 9.18 -22.99 7.91
N GLY A 283 10.00 -21.94 8.10
CA GLY A 283 11.21 -21.68 7.31
C GLY A 283 10.93 -21.11 5.91
N GLY A 284 9.81 -20.40 5.73
CA GLY A 284 9.43 -19.82 4.45
C GLY A 284 10.31 -18.63 3.99
N GLU A 285 11.05 -17.99 4.93
CA GLU A 285 11.93 -16.85 4.68
C GLU A 285 13.21 -17.21 3.92
N THR A 286 13.61 -18.48 3.94
CA THR A 286 14.82 -18.95 3.28
C THR A 286 14.52 -19.56 1.92
N LYS A 287 15.45 -19.38 0.98
CA LYS A 287 15.39 -20.03 -0.34
C LYS A 287 16.03 -21.41 -0.26
N ASP A 288 15.33 -22.42 -0.71
CA ASP A 288 15.93 -23.76 -0.85
C ASP A 288 16.95 -23.78 -1.98
N ASN A 289 18.22 -23.96 -1.64
CA ASN A 289 19.34 -24.02 -2.57
C ASN A 289 19.71 -25.45 -3.01
N ARG A 290 18.88 -26.47 -2.69
CA ARG A 290 19.18 -27.83 -3.09
C ARG A 290 19.21 -27.98 -4.62
N PRO A 291 20.19 -28.74 -5.18
CA PRO A 291 20.24 -28.99 -6.61
C PRO A 291 18.93 -29.64 -7.09
N ARG A 292 18.36 -29.14 -8.16
CA ARG A 292 17.15 -29.67 -8.78
C ARG A 292 17.54 -30.86 -9.68
N ASP A 293 17.35 -32.08 -9.20
CA ASP A 293 17.26 -33.25 -10.09
C ASP A 293 15.85 -33.26 -10.71
N VAL A 294 15.76 -32.77 -11.94
CA VAL A 294 14.49 -32.50 -12.64
C VAL A 294 13.92 -33.75 -13.34
N THR A 295 14.32 -34.96 -12.99
CA THR A 295 13.98 -36.18 -13.76
C THR A 295 12.86 -37.05 -13.17
N GLY A 296 12.10 -36.56 -12.18
CA GLY A 296 10.99 -37.31 -11.56
C GLY A 296 9.65 -36.56 -11.57
N PRO A 297 8.53 -37.28 -11.30
CA PRO A 297 7.24 -36.60 -11.06
C PRO A 297 7.44 -35.59 -9.92
N GLU A 298 6.84 -34.39 -10.08
CA GLU A 298 7.04 -33.26 -9.19
C GLU A 298 6.86 -33.68 -7.71
N ASP A 299 7.97 -33.72 -6.95
CA ASP A 299 8.00 -34.19 -5.60
C ASP A 299 7.10 -33.30 -4.72
N ARG A 300 6.21 -33.88 -3.93
CA ARG A 300 5.35 -33.18 -2.95
C ARG A 300 6.15 -32.27 -2.02
N VAL A 301 7.39 -32.65 -1.68
CA VAL A 301 8.28 -31.83 -0.84
C VAL A 301 8.66 -30.55 -1.57
N LEU A 302 9.01 -30.63 -2.85
CA LEU A 302 9.34 -29.44 -3.64
C LEU A 302 8.13 -28.50 -3.79
N ARG A 303 6.94 -29.07 -4.03
CA ARG A 303 5.69 -28.32 -4.12
C ARG A 303 5.38 -27.61 -2.79
N TYR A 304 5.56 -28.28 -1.66
CA TYR A 304 5.40 -27.70 -0.33
C TYR A 304 6.38 -26.54 -0.09
N GLN A 305 7.66 -26.70 -0.45
CA GLN A 305 8.68 -25.66 -0.29
C GLN A 305 8.38 -24.44 -1.18
N ARG A 306 7.96 -24.66 -2.43
CA ARG A 306 7.52 -23.59 -3.33
C ARG A 306 6.32 -22.85 -2.72
N MET A 307 5.38 -23.57 -2.12
CA MET A 307 4.22 -22.97 -1.48
C MET A 307 4.62 -22.12 -0.27
N LEU A 308 5.54 -22.61 0.59
CA LEU A 308 6.06 -21.82 1.70
C LEU A 308 6.74 -20.53 1.22
N ARG A 309 7.52 -20.62 0.14
CA ARG A 309 8.17 -19.43 -0.43
C ARG A 309 7.16 -18.42 -1.00
N ARG A 310 6.07 -18.88 -1.61
CA ARG A 310 4.95 -18.02 -2.03
C ARG A 310 4.28 -17.35 -0.84
N MET A 311 4.03 -18.10 0.24
CA MET A 311 3.49 -17.56 1.49
C MET A 311 4.40 -16.49 2.09
N PHE A 312 5.73 -16.70 2.07
CA PHE A 312 6.69 -15.68 2.51
C PHE A 312 6.52 -14.37 1.72
N TRP A 313 6.50 -14.42 0.39
CA TRP A 313 6.38 -13.22 -0.42
C TRP A 313 5.03 -12.52 -0.24
N LEU A 314 3.94 -13.28 -0.04
CA LEU A 314 2.65 -12.70 0.31
C LEU A 314 2.71 -12.01 1.68
N CYS A 315 3.26 -12.67 2.70
CA CYS A 315 3.47 -12.06 4.01
C CYS A 315 4.34 -10.80 3.91
N TYR A 316 5.47 -10.86 3.19
CA TYR A 316 6.38 -9.73 3.02
C TYR A 316 5.71 -8.53 2.34
N GLY A 317 4.94 -8.79 1.28
CA GLY A 317 4.18 -7.75 0.58
C GLY A 317 3.15 -7.07 1.48
N PHE A 318 2.32 -7.87 2.16
CA PHE A 318 1.32 -7.34 3.09
C PHE A 318 1.93 -6.67 4.33
N ASP A 319 3.09 -7.13 4.79
CA ASP A 319 3.81 -6.51 5.91
C ASP A 319 4.12 -5.04 5.65
N LYS A 320 4.68 -4.76 4.48
CA LYS A 320 5.03 -3.37 4.15
C LYS A 320 3.79 -2.54 3.81
N GLU A 321 2.78 -3.13 3.18
CA GLU A 321 1.50 -2.45 2.94
C GLU A 321 0.79 -2.07 4.24
N LEU A 322 0.65 -3.00 5.17
CA LEU A 322 -0.01 -2.76 6.44
C LEU A 322 0.76 -1.76 7.30
N CYS A 323 2.10 -1.81 7.30
CA CYS A 323 2.95 -0.82 7.94
C CYS A 323 2.60 0.60 7.45
N PHE A 324 2.56 0.81 6.15
CA PHE A 324 2.31 2.12 5.56
C PHE A 324 0.87 2.62 5.74
N ARG A 325 -0.09 1.70 5.90
CA ARG A 325 -1.51 2.05 6.12
C ARG A 325 -1.84 2.33 7.58
N SER A 326 -1.24 1.58 8.49
CA SER A 326 -1.58 1.66 9.92
C SER A 326 -0.62 2.54 10.73
N GLY A 327 0.53 2.93 10.14
CA GLY A 327 1.60 3.62 10.84
C GLY A 327 2.34 2.73 11.86
N GLN A 328 2.05 1.42 11.91
CA GLN A 328 2.73 0.47 12.79
C GLN A 328 4.05 0.00 12.17
N PRO A 329 5.04 -0.42 12.98
CA PRO A 329 6.28 -0.96 12.43
C PRO A 329 6.03 -2.28 11.69
N PRO A 330 6.84 -2.59 10.65
CA PRO A 330 6.75 -3.88 9.98
C PRO A 330 7.14 -5.01 10.94
N VAL A 331 6.53 -6.18 10.75
CA VAL A 331 6.79 -7.40 11.54
C VAL A 331 8.02 -8.15 11.01
N ILE A 332 8.25 -8.08 9.69
CA ILE A 332 9.34 -8.77 9.00
C ILE A 332 10.53 -7.82 8.86
N ASP A 333 11.68 -8.20 9.45
CA ASP A 333 12.95 -7.52 9.22
C ASP A 333 13.67 -8.15 8.03
N ASP A 334 14.10 -7.30 7.10
CA ASP A 334 14.80 -7.69 5.88
C ASP A 334 16.12 -8.43 6.18
N GLU A 335 16.79 -8.12 7.30
CA GLU A 335 18.06 -8.74 7.70
C GLU A 335 17.93 -10.24 8.01
N HIS A 336 16.71 -10.72 8.27
CA HIS A 336 16.45 -12.12 8.60
C HIS A 336 15.89 -12.93 7.44
N CYS A 337 15.82 -12.35 6.23
CA CYS A 337 15.14 -12.94 5.09
C CYS A 337 16.02 -13.02 3.86
N ASP A 338 15.89 -14.09 3.09
CA ASP A 338 16.42 -14.14 1.74
C ASP A 338 15.46 -13.39 0.80
N LEU A 339 15.85 -12.19 0.39
CA LEU A 339 15.09 -11.32 -0.52
C LEU A 339 15.56 -11.43 -1.99
N SER A 340 16.32 -12.46 -2.34
CA SER A 340 16.78 -12.65 -3.71
C SER A 340 15.63 -12.93 -4.66
N LEU A 341 15.47 -12.08 -5.66
CA LEU A 341 14.52 -12.24 -6.75
C LEU A 341 15.16 -13.03 -7.91
N PRO A 342 14.37 -13.72 -8.76
CA PRO A 342 14.91 -14.35 -9.96
C PRO A 342 15.45 -13.29 -10.93
N SER A 343 16.45 -13.67 -11.74
CA SER A 343 17.09 -12.77 -12.71
C SER A 343 16.12 -12.22 -13.76
N ASN A 344 15.04 -12.94 -14.06
CA ASN A 344 13.98 -12.55 -14.99
C ASN A 344 12.74 -11.97 -14.28
N TYR A 345 12.89 -11.47 -13.05
CA TYR A 345 11.75 -10.96 -12.27
C TYR A 345 10.98 -9.85 -13.00
N THR A 346 11.68 -8.93 -13.67
CA THR A 346 11.04 -7.83 -14.39
C THR A 346 10.15 -8.32 -15.53
N GLU A 347 10.61 -9.32 -16.27
CA GLU A 347 9.84 -9.93 -17.36
C GLU A 347 8.62 -10.68 -16.84
N LEU A 348 8.74 -11.32 -15.67
CA LEU A 348 7.64 -12.00 -15.00
C LEU A 348 6.59 -11.01 -14.47
N GLN A 349 7.04 -9.92 -13.85
CA GLN A 349 6.17 -8.90 -13.26
C GLN A 349 5.44 -8.06 -14.33
N TYR A 350 6.08 -7.81 -15.49
CA TYR A 350 5.55 -6.99 -16.57
C TYR A 350 5.49 -7.79 -17.87
N PRO A 351 4.68 -8.85 -17.96
CA PRO A 351 4.67 -9.73 -19.12
C PRO A 351 4.20 -8.97 -20.36
N ASN A 352 4.90 -9.17 -21.46
CA ASN A 352 4.44 -8.72 -22.76
C ASN A 352 3.21 -9.55 -23.16
N ARG A 353 2.11 -8.91 -23.57
CA ARG A 353 0.80 -9.55 -23.85
C ARG A 353 0.85 -10.76 -24.78
N GLN A 354 1.95 -10.99 -25.49
CA GLN A 354 2.14 -12.08 -26.44
C GLN A 354 2.67 -13.40 -25.83
N HIS A 355 3.11 -13.42 -24.55
CA HIS A 355 3.76 -14.59 -23.94
C HIS A 355 3.03 -15.15 -22.70
N HIS A 356 1.72 -14.96 -22.62
CA HIS A 356 0.96 -15.14 -21.37
C HIS A 356 0.78 -16.59 -20.86
N VAL A 357 1.05 -17.64 -21.63
CA VAL A 357 0.56 -18.98 -21.24
C VAL A 357 1.64 -19.92 -20.70
N THR A 358 2.91 -19.75 -21.09
CA THR A 358 3.95 -20.75 -20.77
C THR A 358 4.86 -20.40 -19.59
N LEU A 359 4.81 -19.16 -19.08
CA LEU A 359 5.72 -18.71 -18.02
C LEU A 359 5.24 -19.01 -16.59
N TYR A 360 3.99 -19.42 -16.42
CA TYR A 360 3.36 -19.49 -15.09
C TYR A 360 3.51 -20.82 -14.36
N GLU A 361 3.85 -21.91 -15.07
CA GLU A 361 3.94 -23.25 -14.46
C GLU A 361 5.06 -23.38 -13.43
N ASP A 362 6.11 -22.55 -13.53
CA ASP A 362 7.31 -22.63 -12.67
C ASP A 362 7.49 -21.45 -11.70
N MET A 363 6.48 -20.57 -11.54
CA MET A 363 6.61 -19.38 -10.70
C MET A 363 6.58 -19.70 -9.21
N THR A 364 7.71 -19.50 -8.55
CA THR A 364 7.84 -19.52 -7.09
C THR A 364 7.47 -18.18 -6.44
N ILE A 365 7.38 -17.12 -7.24
CA ILE A 365 7.06 -15.76 -6.80
C ILE A 365 5.73 -15.34 -7.43
N PRO A 366 4.78 -14.85 -6.64
CA PRO A 366 3.51 -14.35 -7.15
C PRO A 366 3.71 -13.08 -7.99
N ILE A 367 2.80 -12.84 -8.93
CA ILE A 367 2.75 -11.59 -9.68
C ILE A 367 2.41 -10.41 -8.75
N PHE A 368 1.89 -10.65 -7.59
CA PHE A 368 1.48 -9.71 -6.54
C PHE A 368 0.92 -8.36 -7.09
N PRO A 369 -0.07 -7.73 -6.48
CA PRO A 369 -0.62 -6.46 -7.00
C PRO A 369 0.42 -5.35 -7.14
N GLY A 370 1.48 -5.37 -6.29
CA GLY A 370 2.62 -4.45 -6.35
C GLY A 370 3.90 -5.08 -6.91
N ASP A 371 4.93 -4.27 -7.11
CA ASP A 371 6.29 -4.73 -7.47
C ASP A 371 7.10 -4.99 -6.20
N LEU A 372 7.63 -6.22 -6.04
CA LEU A 372 8.40 -6.59 -4.85
C LEU A 372 9.67 -5.73 -4.66
N ARG A 373 10.28 -5.22 -5.74
CA ARG A 373 11.41 -4.28 -5.65
C ARG A 373 10.97 -2.95 -5.03
N LEU A 374 9.78 -2.47 -5.38
CA LEU A 374 9.18 -1.29 -4.75
C LEU A 374 8.80 -1.59 -3.30
N THR A 375 8.35 -2.79 -3.00
CA THR A 375 8.08 -3.24 -1.63
C THR A 375 9.35 -3.27 -0.77
N MET A 376 10.49 -3.71 -1.31
CA MET A 376 11.79 -3.63 -0.63
C MET A 376 12.22 -2.17 -0.39
N LEU A 377 11.95 -1.29 -1.36
CA LEU A 377 12.21 0.13 -1.20
C LEU A 377 11.30 0.76 -0.13
N LYS A 378 10.04 0.32 0.01
CA LYS A 378 9.17 0.70 1.15
C LYS A 378 9.82 0.31 2.48
N SER A 379 10.34 -0.93 2.60
CA SER A 379 11.03 -1.37 3.80
C SER A 379 12.23 -0.48 4.14
N LYS A 380 13.07 -0.18 3.15
CA LYS A 380 14.21 0.72 3.30
C LYS A 380 13.76 2.12 3.70
N THR A 381 12.73 2.67 3.06
CA THR A 381 12.16 3.99 3.36
C THR A 381 11.69 4.08 4.80
N TYR A 382 10.92 3.09 5.28
CA TYR A 382 10.52 3.05 6.68
C TYR A 382 11.73 3.05 7.62
N ARG A 383 12.69 2.16 7.42
CA ARG A 383 13.87 2.04 8.27
C ARG A 383 14.71 3.30 8.29
N THR A 384 14.88 3.93 7.14
CA THR A 384 15.78 5.08 6.95
C THR A 384 15.14 6.40 7.40
N LEU A 385 13.86 6.61 7.15
CA LEU A 385 13.20 7.88 7.41
C LEU A 385 12.27 7.86 8.63
N TYR A 386 11.67 6.71 8.98
CA TYR A 386 10.54 6.67 9.91
C TYR A 386 10.74 5.78 11.14
N SER A 387 11.85 5.04 11.22
CA SER A 387 12.17 4.25 12.40
C SER A 387 12.52 5.13 13.60
N ALA A 388 12.49 4.56 14.82
CA ALA A 388 12.90 5.25 16.03
C ALA A 388 14.32 5.85 15.94
N LYS A 389 15.25 5.16 15.26
CA LYS A 389 16.60 5.69 14.98
C LYS A 389 16.57 6.90 14.06
N ALA A 390 15.67 6.92 13.08
CA ALA A 390 15.57 8.01 12.12
C ALA A 390 15.11 9.33 12.76
N LEU A 391 14.43 9.27 13.91
CA LEU A 391 14.01 10.45 14.67
C LEU A 391 15.17 11.27 15.24
N HIS A 392 16.31 10.65 15.45
CA HIS A 392 17.49 11.30 16.04
C HIS A 392 18.48 11.81 14.98
N LYS A 393 18.14 11.70 13.69
CA LYS A 393 18.98 12.22 12.60
C LYS A 393 18.90 13.74 12.55
N SER A 394 20.04 14.37 12.21
CA SER A 394 20.06 15.79 11.89
C SER A 394 19.32 16.08 10.58
N ASP A 395 18.90 17.33 10.36
CA ASP A 395 18.25 17.76 9.12
C ASP A 395 19.11 17.44 7.89
N ALA A 396 20.43 17.64 7.98
CA ALA A 396 21.35 17.33 6.88
C ALA A 396 21.38 15.83 6.54
N GLN A 397 21.41 14.95 7.55
CA GLN A 397 21.33 13.51 7.35
C GLN A 397 19.98 13.10 6.78
N LEU A 398 18.90 13.70 7.28
CA LEU A 398 17.54 13.41 6.79
C LEU A 398 17.40 13.81 5.31
N LEU A 399 17.88 14.98 4.92
CA LEU A 399 17.84 15.44 3.53
C LEU A 399 18.76 14.62 2.61
N GLN A 400 19.89 14.13 3.11
CA GLN A 400 20.74 13.19 2.38
C GLN A 400 20.00 11.87 2.13
N ASP A 401 19.39 11.28 3.16
CA ASP A 401 18.61 10.04 3.05
C ASP A 401 17.43 10.18 2.07
N ILE A 402 16.75 11.34 2.09
CA ILE A 402 15.67 11.64 1.14
C ILE A 402 16.18 11.60 -0.30
N ARG A 403 17.33 12.21 -0.58
CA ARG A 403 17.93 12.20 -1.93
C ARG A 403 18.34 10.80 -2.36
N GLU A 404 18.98 10.03 -1.47
CA GLU A 404 19.39 8.65 -1.77
C GLU A 404 18.18 7.77 -2.09
N LEU A 405 17.08 7.89 -1.33
CA LEU A 405 15.85 7.15 -1.57
C LEU A 405 15.11 7.62 -2.83
N ASP A 406 15.15 8.91 -3.14
CA ASP A 406 14.60 9.45 -4.39
C ASP A 406 15.36 8.90 -5.60
N ASP A 407 16.69 8.86 -5.55
CA ASP A 407 17.53 8.27 -6.58
C ASP A 407 17.24 6.77 -6.76
N GLU A 408 17.04 6.01 -5.68
CA GLU A 408 16.69 4.59 -5.75
C GLU A 408 15.28 4.39 -6.32
N LEU A 409 14.31 5.23 -5.97
CA LEU A 409 12.97 5.19 -6.52
C LEU A 409 12.99 5.49 -8.03
N GLU A 410 13.85 6.41 -8.46
CA GLU A 410 14.05 6.71 -9.88
C GLU A 410 14.72 5.55 -10.62
N GLN A 411 15.74 4.93 -10.03
CA GLN A 411 16.39 3.74 -10.60
C GLN A 411 15.37 2.60 -10.77
N TRP A 412 14.49 2.38 -9.76
CA TRP A 412 13.40 1.42 -9.89
C TRP A 412 12.46 1.81 -11.05
N ARG A 413 12.02 3.08 -11.10
CA ARG A 413 11.13 3.59 -12.15
C ARG A 413 11.72 3.35 -13.55
N MET A 414 13.00 3.64 -13.73
CA MET A 414 13.72 3.43 -15.01
C MET A 414 13.87 1.96 -15.37
N SER A 415 13.91 1.06 -14.40
CA SER A 415 13.94 -0.39 -14.61
C SER A 415 12.59 -0.97 -15.06
N VAL A 416 11.49 -0.23 -14.86
CA VAL A 416 10.15 -0.62 -15.33
C VAL A 416 10.07 -0.43 -16.84
N PRO A 417 9.52 -1.41 -17.61
CA PRO A 417 9.36 -1.26 -19.06
C PRO A 417 8.60 0.03 -19.42
N PRO A 418 8.98 0.74 -20.49
CA PRO A 418 8.43 2.06 -20.84
C PRO A 418 6.90 2.12 -20.89
N ALA A 419 6.24 1.04 -21.36
CA ALA A 419 4.77 0.96 -21.43
C ALA A 419 4.07 0.95 -20.06
N HIS A 420 4.77 0.55 -18.99
CA HIS A 420 4.25 0.44 -17.63
C HIS A 420 4.84 1.50 -16.68
N ARG A 421 5.81 2.28 -17.18
CA ARG A 421 6.57 3.23 -16.36
C ARG A 421 5.68 4.35 -15.81
N PRO A 422 5.60 4.53 -14.48
CA PRO A 422 4.85 5.64 -13.91
C PRO A 422 5.53 6.98 -14.20
N THR A 423 4.74 8.06 -14.24
CA THR A 423 5.21 9.42 -14.49
C THR A 423 4.55 10.39 -13.52
N LEU A 424 5.24 11.49 -13.18
CA LEU A 424 4.65 12.63 -12.49
C LEU A 424 4.02 13.59 -13.51
N GLY A 425 2.95 14.27 -13.10
CA GLY A 425 2.25 15.29 -13.89
C GLY A 425 0.99 14.79 -14.60
N SER A 426 0.18 15.72 -15.08
CA SER A 426 -1.14 15.51 -15.71
C SER A 426 -1.08 15.05 -17.18
N ALA A 427 0.10 14.79 -17.74
CA ALA A 427 0.28 14.51 -19.17
C ALA A 427 -0.44 13.25 -19.71
N LEU A 428 -1.14 12.50 -18.85
CA LEU A 428 -1.83 11.24 -19.19
C LEU A 428 -3.33 11.38 -19.47
N GLU A 429 -3.92 12.57 -19.35
CA GLU A 429 -5.36 12.76 -19.55
C GLU A 429 -5.81 12.57 -21.01
N GLN A 430 -4.91 12.45 -21.96
CA GLN A 430 -5.25 12.50 -23.40
C GLN A 430 -5.30 11.14 -24.13
N GLN A 431 -4.98 10.04 -23.47
CA GLN A 431 -5.16 8.72 -24.10
C GLN A 431 -6.31 8.00 -23.40
N ALA A 432 -7.42 7.82 -24.11
CA ALA A 432 -8.47 6.89 -23.73
C ALA A 432 -7.83 5.50 -23.50
N ALA A 433 -7.48 5.21 -22.24
CA ALA A 433 -6.76 4.01 -21.91
C ALA A 433 -7.68 2.80 -22.11
N PRO A 434 -7.20 1.73 -22.76
CA PRO A 434 -7.86 0.44 -22.66
C PRO A 434 -7.98 0.07 -21.18
N VAL A 435 -8.99 -0.73 -20.82
CA VAL A 435 -9.18 -1.23 -19.45
C VAL A 435 -7.83 -1.69 -18.90
N LEU A 436 -7.32 -0.96 -17.91
CA LEU A 436 -6.02 -1.24 -17.33
C LEU A 436 -6.17 -2.38 -16.33
N PRO A 437 -5.23 -3.34 -16.30
CA PRO A 437 -5.22 -4.34 -15.24
C PRO A 437 -5.02 -3.65 -13.88
N MET A 438 -5.68 -4.17 -12.86
CA MET A 438 -5.66 -3.63 -11.49
C MET A 438 -4.23 -3.42 -10.97
N GLN A 439 -3.33 -4.34 -11.31
CA GLN A 439 -1.90 -4.26 -11.00
C GLN A 439 -1.23 -2.97 -11.52
N ALA A 440 -1.51 -2.57 -12.77
CA ALA A 440 -0.95 -1.35 -13.33
C ALA A 440 -1.44 -0.10 -12.59
N ILE A 441 -2.70 -0.11 -12.14
CA ILE A 441 -3.29 0.97 -11.34
C ILE A 441 -2.57 1.05 -9.99
N VAL A 442 -2.44 -0.07 -9.30
CA VAL A 442 -1.80 -0.14 -7.97
C VAL A 442 -0.35 0.32 -8.04
N ILE A 443 0.46 -0.23 -8.95
CA ILE A 443 1.89 0.12 -9.08
C ILE A 443 2.10 1.62 -9.32
N ARG A 444 1.24 2.27 -10.12
CA ARG A 444 1.35 3.70 -10.35
C ARG A 444 0.97 4.51 -9.12
N LEU A 445 -0.10 4.14 -8.43
CA LEU A 445 -0.49 4.78 -7.17
C LEU A 445 0.59 4.59 -6.09
N GLU A 446 1.19 3.40 -5.99
CA GLU A 446 2.31 3.13 -5.10
C GLU A 446 3.52 4.01 -5.39
N TYR A 447 3.89 4.19 -6.66
CA TYR A 447 4.99 5.08 -7.02
C TYR A 447 4.74 6.52 -6.56
N HIS A 448 3.55 7.08 -6.85
CA HIS A 448 3.21 8.44 -6.41
C HIS A 448 3.20 8.54 -4.88
N TYR A 449 2.68 7.52 -4.20
CA TYR A 449 2.65 7.47 -2.75
C TYR A 449 4.06 7.38 -2.15
N MET A 450 4.95 6.57 -2.74
CA MET A 450 6.34 6.47 -2.30
C MET A 450 7.09 7.79 -2.49
N MET A 451 6.94 8.44 -3.65
CA MET A 451 7.49 9.77 -3.91
C MET A 451 7.01 10.77 -2.84
N CYS A 452 5.69 10.84 -2.61
CA CYS A 452 5.13 11.69 -1.56
C CYS A 452 5.70 11.34 -0.18
N THR A 453 5.78 10.07 0.19
CA THR A 453 6.23 9.63 1.52
C THR A 453 7.70 9.95 1.75
N ILE A 454 8.58 9.72 0.78
CA ILE A 454 10.00 10.04 0.87
C ILE A 454 10.18 11.54 1.12
N HIS A 455 9.56 12.36 0.30
CA HIS A 455 9.75 13.81 0.33
C HIS A 455 9.02 14.51 1.50
N ARG A 456 7.86 13.99 1.92
CA ARG A 456 7.13 14.50 3.10
C ARG A 456 7.92 14.38 4.39
N ALA A 457 8.89 13.48 4.49
CA ALA A 457 9.77 13.38 5.65
C ALA A 457 10.53 14.68 5.94
N SER A 458 10.76 15.54 4.93
CA SER A 458 11.34 16.88 5.11
C SER A 458 10.48 17.82 5.96
N GLY A 459 9.18 17.54 6.07
CA GLY A 459 8.24 18.34 6.87
C GLY A 459 8.56 18.39 8.36
N ARG A 460 9.41 17.48 8.88
CA ARG A 460 9.87 17.48 10.27
C ARG A 460 11.22 18.12 10.49
N CYS A 461 11.86 18.69 9.45
CA CYS A 461 13.11 19.40 9.60
C CYS A 461 12.96 20.64 10.48
N GLN A 462 13.92 20.85 11.39
CA GLN A 462 13.96 22.04 12.25
C GLN A 462 14.26 23.33 11.44
N ALA A 463 14.82 23.18 10.23
CA ALA A 463 15.08 24.29 9.31
C ALA A 463 13.84 25.13 8.97
N TRP A 464 12.61 24.58 9.10
CA TRP A 464 11.35 25.33 8.94
C TRP A 464 11.22 26.49 9.94
N GLY A 465 11.84 26.38 11.14
CA GLY A 465 11.85 27.43 12.17
C GLY A 465 13.06 28.36 12.11
N ASN A 466 14.10 28.02 11.39
CA ASN A 466 15.38 28.73 11.38
C ASN A 466 15.79 29.08 9.96
N SER A 467 15.82 30.36 9.59
CA SER A 467 16.14 30.87 8.24
C SER A 467 17.61 30.67 7.83
N GLN A 468 18.12 29.43 7.80
CA GLN A 468 19.40 29.11 7.17
C GLN A 468 19.18 28.86 5.68
N ASN A 469 19.46 29.84 4.85
CA ASN A 469 19.05 29.94 3.44
C ASN A 469 19.29 28.69 2.56
N GLY A 470 20.39 27.97 2.68
CA GLY A 470 20.68 26.84 1.79
C GLY A 470 19.94 25.54 2.13
N MET A 471 19.67 25.30 3.41
CA MET A 471 18.94 24.10 3.85
C MET A 471 17.43 24.25 3.64
N MET A 472 16.91 25.48 3.77
CA MET A 472 15.50 25.79 3.52
C MET A 472 15.09 25.53 2.07
N GLU A 473 15.96 25.79 1.10
CA GLU A 473 15.71 25.52 -0.32
C GLU A 473 15.51 24.01 -0.58
N GLY A 474 16.37 23.15 0.01
CA GLY A 474 16.25 21.70 -0.11
C GLY A 474 14.98 21.14 0.53
N VAL A 475 14.56 21.71 1.67
CA VAL A 475 13.31 21.32 2.35
C VAL A 475 12.10 21.74 1.54
N ASN A 476 12.08 22.96 0.99
CA ASN A 476 11.00 23.46 0.13
C ASN A 476 10.87 22.62 -1.14
N SER A 477 11.98 22.31 -1.81
CA SER A 477 11.98 21.47 -3.03
C SER A 477 11.39 20.08 -2.76
N SER A 478 11.77 19.46 -1.65
CA SER A 478 11.19 18.18 -1.23
C SER A 478 9.68 18.29 -1.01
N MET A 479 9.22 19.33 -0.32
CA MET A 479 7.79 19.50 -0.04
C MET A 479 7.00 19.71 -1.35
N LEU A 480 7.52 20.47 -2.30
CA LEU A 480 6.90 20.66 -3.61
C LEU A 480 6.78 19.34 -4.38
N LEU A 481 7.78 18.46 -4.31
CA LEU A 481 7.71 17.13 -4.92
C LEU A 481 6.64 16.26 -4.25
N ALA A 482 6.51 16.31 -2.92
CA ALA A 482 5.44 15.59 -2.22
C ALA A 482 4.06 16.05 -2.67
N VAL A 483 3.85 17.36 -2.84
CA VAL A 483 2.58 17.93 -3.34
C VAL A 483 2.33 17.53 -4.79
N GLU A 484 3.32 17.61 -5.66
CA GLU A 484 3.20 17.21 -7.08
C GLU A 484 2.91 15.73 -7.25
N ALA A 485 3.55 14.87 -6.46
CA ALA A 485 3.24 13.43 -6.44
C ALA A 485 1.80 13.18 -5.99
N SER A 486 1.31 13.95 -5.01
CA SER A 486 -0.08 13.87 -4.53
C SER A 486 -1.08 14.33 -5.60
N ARG A 487 -0.81 15.43 -6.30
CA ARG A 487 -1.60 15.87 -7.45
C ARG A 487 -1.64 14.80 -8.54
N SER A 488 -0.46 14.26 -8.90
CA SER A 488 -0.33 13.19 -9.90
C SER A 488 -1.14 11.94 -9.54
N SER A 489 -1.14 11.56 -8.25
CA SER A 489 -1.93 10.43 -7.74
C SER A 489 -3.44 10.64 -7.95
N LEU A 490 -3.97 11.82 -7.60
CA LEU A 490 -5.40 12.11 -7.72
C LEU A 490 -5.84 12.31 -9.16
N HIS A 491 -5.05 12.99 -10.00
CA HIS A 491 -5.30 13.09 -11.44
C HIS A 491 -5.36 11.70 -12.09
N TYR A 492 -4.38 10.86 -11.79
CA TYR A 492 -4.36 9.50 -12.31
C TYR A 492 -5.58 8.69 -11.85
N LEU A 493 -5.89 8.71 -10.55
CA LEU A 493 -7.05 7.99 -10.03
C LEU A 493 -8.35 8.46 -10.68
N ARG A 494 -8.53 9.78 -10.89
CA ARG A 494 -9.67 10.35 -11.59
C ARG A 494 -9.81 9.82 -13.02
N SER A 495 -8.69 9.64 -13.73
CA SER A 495 -8.69 9.13 -15.10
C SER A 495 -9.03 7.64 -15.21
N VAL A 496 -8.77 6.84 -14.15
CA VAL A 496 -8.95 5.38 -14.15
C VAL A 496 -10.08 4.90 -13.24
N ILE A 497 -10.87 5.80 -12.67
CA ILE A 497 -11.89 5.47 -11.65
C ILE A 497 -12.87 4.40 -12.14
N GLY A 498 -13.28 4.44 -13.41
CA GLY A 498 -14.16 3.43 -14.01
C GLY A 498 -13.51 2.07 -14.26
N SER A 499 -12.17 1.96 -14.11
CA SER A 499 -11.41 0.70 -14.22
C SER A 499 -11.10 0.09 -12.85
N VAL A 500 -11.39 0.80 -11.75
CA VAL A 500 -11.18 0.31 -10.39
C VAL A 500 -12.24 -0.71 -10.05
N ARG A 501 -11.81 -1.93 -9.72
CA ARG A 501 -12.73 -2.98 -9.26
C ARG A 501 -13.25 -2.64 -7.86
N PRO A 502 -14.55 -2.77 -7.60
CA PRO A 502 -15.13 -2.49 -6.27
C PRO A 502 -14.46 -3.26 -5.14
N GLU A 503 -14.02 -4.49 -5.39
CA GLU A 503 -13.34 -5.38 -4.45
C GLU A 503 -11.98 -4.80 -4.00
N ALA A 504 -11.34 -3.99 -4.85
CA ALA A 504 -10.06 -3.36 -4.54
C ALA A 504 -10.19 -2.02 -3.80
N PHE A 505 -11.42 -1.57 -3.48
CA PHE A 505 -11.66 -0.26 -2.88
C PHE A 505 -10.79 0.00 -1.64
N TRP A 506 -10.83 -0.90 -0.65
CA TRP A 506 -10.07 -0.75 0.59
C TRP A 506 -8.56 -0.88 0.39
N MET A 507 -8.13 -1.54 -0.69
CA MET A 507 -6.72 -1.56 -1.09
C MET A 507 -6.27 -0.22 -1.66
N ILE A 508 -7.15 0.51 -2.35
CA ILE A 508 -6.81 1.74 -3.08
C ILE A 508 -7.03 3.00 -2.26
N ILE A 509 -8.10 3.06 -1.43
CA ILE A 509 -8.54 4.29 -0.74
C ILE A 509 -7.44 4.99 0.06
N PHE A 510 -6.49 4.24 0.55
CA PHE A 510 -5.37 4.74 1.31
C PHE A 510 -4.50 5.75 0.53
N TYR A 511 -4.22 5.48 -0.74
CA TYR A 511 -3.38 6.35 -1.58
C TYR A 511 -3.98 7.74 -1.79
N PRO A 512 -5.24 7.87 -2.25
CA PRO A 512 -5.86 9.18 -2.39
C PRO A 512 -6.09 9.88 -1.06
N MET A 513 -6.34 9.18 0.04
CA MET A 513 -6.50 9.81 1.35
C MET A 513 -5.20 10.49 1.82
N SER A 514 -4.04 9.84 1.62
CA SER A 514 -2.73 10.44 1.88
C SER A 514 -2.46 11.65 0.97
N ALA A 515 -2.81 11.55 -0.32
CA ALA A 515 -2.64 12.63 -1.28
C ALA A 515 -3.52 13.85 -0.95
N ILE A 516 -4.81 13.62 -0.62
CA ILE A 516 -5.77 14.67 -0.24
C ILE A 516 -5.25 15.45 0.96
N LEU A 517 -4.76 14.78 1.99
CA LEU A 517 -4.22 15.47 3.17
C LEU A 517 -3.01 16.34 2.83
N THR A 518 -2.11 15.85 2.00
CA THR A 518 -0.93 16.61 1.56
C THR A 518 -1.34 17.85 0.76
N ILE A 519 -2.31 17.73 -0.15
CA ILE A 519 -2.82 18.85 -0.94
C ILE A 519 -3.57 19.84 -0.04
N PHE A 520 -4.40 19.37 0.89
CA PHE A 520 -5.07 20.24 1.85
C PHE A 520 -4.07 21.06 2.66
N CYS A 521 -3.02 20.45 3.21
CA CYS A 521 -1.97 21.17 3.91
C CYS A 521 -1.26 22.21 3.00
N SER A 522 -1.07 21.88 1.71
CA SER A 522 -0.51 22.82 0.73
C SER A 522 -1.43 24.01 0.50
N ILE A 523 -2.75 23.81 0.39
CA ILE A 523 -3.75 24.89 0.29
C ILE A 523 -3.69 25.81 1.51
N LEU A 524 -3.56 25.25 2.72
CA LEU A 524 -3.46 26.05 3.96
C LEU A 524 -2.20 26.93 3.97
N MET A 525 -1.09 26.41 3.47
CA MET A 525 0.19 27.13 3.42
C MET A 525 0.20 28.21 2.32
N ASN A 526 -0.38 27.93 1.18
CA ASN A 526 -0.35 28.79 0.00
C ASN A 526 -1.76 28.99 -0.61
N PRO A 527 -2.68 29.65 0.13
CA PRO A 527 -4.08 29.76 -0.29
C PRO A 527 -4.31 30.65 -1.53
N LEU A 528 -3.28 31.38 -1.98
CA LEU A 528 -3.31 32.20 -3.21
C LEU A 528 -2.51 31.60 -4.37
N ASP A 529 -2.09 30.32 -4.26
CA ASP A 529 -1.43 29.62 -5.36
C ASP A 529 -2.33 29.59 -6.60
N PRO A 530 -1.81 29.84 -7.82
CA PRO A 530 -2.60 29.76 -9.05
C PRO A 530 -3.31 28.43 -9.27
N CYS A 531 -2.79 27.32 -8.73
CA CYS A 531 -3.37 25.98 -8.85
C CYS A 531 -4.37 25.64 -7.73
N VAL A 532 -4.66 26.55 -6.81
CA VAL A 532 -5.44 26.24 -5.59
C VAL A 532 -6.87 25.79 -5.89
N GLU A 533 -7.52 26.34 -6.92
CA GLU A 533 -8.87 25.93 -7.32
C GLU A 533 -8.87 24.49 -7.91
N ASP A 534 -7.84 24.17 -8.69
CA ASP A 534 -7.66 22.81 -9.21
C ASP A 534 -7.37 21.82 -8.07
N ASP A 535 -6.57 22.22 -7.09
CA ASP A 535 -6.29 21.43 -5.89
C ASP A 535 -7.57 21.14 -5.09
N LEU A 536 -8.44 22.13 -4.89
CA LEU A 536 -9.76 21.92 -4.26
C LEU A 536 -10.62 20.93 -5.05
N ASN A 537 -10.63 21.04 -6.38
CA ASN A 537 -11.35 20.10 -7.23
C ASN A 537 -10.82 18.67 -7.11
N LEU A 538 -9.51 18.49 -6.90
CA LEU A 538 -8.91 17.18 -6.70
C LEU A 538 -9.39 16.49 -5.42
N LEU A 539 -9.75 17.23 -4.37
CA LEU A 539 -10.28 16.64 -3.14
C LEU A 539 -11.58 15.85 -3.40
N THR A 540 -12.35 16.21 -4.44
CA THR A 540 -13.61 15.54 -4.79
C THR A 540 -13.46 14.14 -5.39
N VAL A 541 -12.24 13.71 -5.72
CA VAL A 541 -11.96 12.39 -6.33
C VAL A 541 -12.39 11.24 -5.42
N VAL A 542 -12.16 11.34 -4.11
CA VAL A 542 -12.52 10.27 -3.16
C VAL A 542 -14.04 10.13 -3.00
N PRO A 543 -14.84 11.18 -2.79
CA PRO A 543 -16.29 11.06 -2.84
C PRO A 543 -16.82 10.46 -4.15
N ALA A 544 -16.20 10.77 -5.30
CA ALA A 544 -16.57 10.19 -6.59
C ALA A 544 -16.28 8.68 -6.64
N LEU A 545 -15.11 8.25 -6.15
CA LEU A 545 -14.74 6.84 -6.05
C LEU A 545 -15.73 6.07 -5.15
N ILE A 546 -16.07 6.61 -3.97
CA ILE A 546 -17.04 6.01 -3.05
C ILE A 546 -18.41 5.87 -3.71
N LYS A 547 -18.84 6.86 -4.48
CA LYS A 547 -20.11 6.82 -5.20
C LYS A 547 -20.15 5.71 -6.25
N ASP A 548 -19.05 5.46 -6.92
CA ASP A 548 -18.94 4.40 -7.93
C ASP A 548 -18.96 3.00 -7.29
N VAL A 549 -18.26 2.81 -6.19
CA VAL A 549 -18.20 1.53 -5.44
C VAL A 549 -19.53 1.15 -4.77
N LYS A 550 -20.33 2.11 -4.32
CA LYS A 550 -21.64 1.85 -3.68
C LYS A 550 -22.66 1.08 -4.54
N ARG A 551 -22.36 0.82 -5.80
CA ARG A 551 -23.19 -0.02 -6.68
C ARG A 551 -23.15 -1.51 -6.31
N ARG A 552 -22.20 -1.92 -5.44
CA ARG A 552 -22.06 -3.28 -4.90
C ARG A 552 -22.86 -3.44 -3.60
N ARG A 553 -23.17 -4.68 -3.23
CA ARG A 553 -23.74 -5.02 -1.91
C ARG A 553 -22.65 -4.84 -0.84
N THR A 554 -22.76 -3.78 -0.05
CA THR A 554 -21.76 -3.37 0.94
C THR A 554 -22.30 -3.64 2.34
N ALA A 555 -21.47 -4.16 3.24
CA ALA A 555 -21.82 -4.39 4.63
C ALA A 555 -22.08 -3.06 5.37
N GLU A 556 -22.88 -3.08 6.43
CA GLU A 556 -23.29 -1.85 7.14
C GLU A 556 -22.09 -1.12 7.79
N ASN A 557 -21.13 -1.86 8.34
CA ASN A 557 -19.88 -1.31 8.89
C ASN A 557 -19.02 -0.67 7.79
N GLU A 558 -18.93 -1.25 6.61
CA GLU A 558 -18.24 -0.64 5.46
C GLU A 558 -18.92 0.66 5.05
N LEU A 559 -20.27 0.69 4.99
CA LEU A 559 -21.02 1.89 4.68
C LEU A 559 -20.79 3.00 5.71
N ALA A 560 -20.70 2.65 7.00
CA ALA A 560 -20.36 3.61 8.07
C ALA A 560 -18.95 4.19 7.86
N HIS A 561 -17.98 3.34 7.55
CA HIS A 561 -16.61 3.77 7.28
C HIS A 561 -16.52 4.66 6.03
N MET A 562 -17.21 4.30 4.94
CA MET A 562 -17.30 5.12 3.72
C MET A 562 -17.94 6.49 3.98
N ARG A 563 -18.98 6.55 4.83
CA ARG A 563 -19.59 7.83 5.24
C ARG A 563 -18.59 8.69 6.00
N MET A 564 -17.84 8.10 6.92
CA MET A 564 -16.81 8.82 7.69
C MET A 564 -15.72 9.39 6.78
N VAL A 565 -15.21 8.61 5.82
CA VAL A 565 -14.25 9.10 4.81
C VAL A 565 -14.87 10.26 4.00
N THR A 566 -16.11 10.12 3.55
CA THR A 566 -16.81 11.17 2.78
C THR A 566 -16.94 12.45 3.60
N ASN A 567 -17.38 12.36 4.87
CA ASN A 567 -17.55 13.51 5.75
C ASN A 567 -16.20 14.20 6.04
N PHE A 568 -15.16 13.41 6.27
CA PHE A 568 -13.80 13.94 6.47
C PHE A 568 -13.33 14.74 5.26
N VAL A 569 -13.43 14.20 4.06
CA VAL A 569 -13.01 14.89 2.83
C VAL A 569 -13.88 16.13 2.55
N THR A 570 -15.17 16.06 2.81
CA THR A 570 -16.08 17.21 2.66
C THR A 570 -15.66 18.35 3.58
N GLU A 571 -15.31 18.03 4.83
CA GLU A 571 -14.86 19.04 5.79
C GLU A 571 -13.49 19.64 5.41
N LEU A 572 -12.54 18.84 4.91
CA LEU A 572 -11.28 19.36 4.35
C LEU A 572 -11.54 20.35 3.21
N THR A 573 -12.47 20.02 2.30
CA THR A 573 -12.81 20.87 1.18
C THR A 573 -13.43 22.20 1.66
N ARG A 574 -14.34 22.15 2.65
CA ARG A 574 -14.93 23.36 3.25
C ARG A 574 -13.87 24.26 3.88
N LEU A 575 -12.96 23.68 4.67
CA LEU A 575 -11.89 24.41 5.32
C LEU A 575 -10.87 24.99 4.31
N GLY A 576 -10.61 24.28 3.22
CA GLY A 576 -9.80 24.79 2.10
C GLY A 576 -10.40 26.06 1.50
N HIS A 577 -11.72 26.08 1.25
CA HIS A 577 -12.42 27.30 0.81
C HIS A 577 -12.29 28.43 1.83
N CYS A 578 -12.47 28.14 3.12
CA CYS A 578 -12.34 29.17 4.16
C CYS A 578 -10.93 29.79 4.19
N ALA A 579 -9.88 28.99 3.99
CA ALA A 579 -8.50 29.48 3.92
C ALA A 579 -8.29 30.44 2.74
N ILE A 580 -8.80 30.08 1.57
CA ILE A 580 -8.72 30.92 0.35
C ILE A 580 -9.49 32.22 0.53
N ASP A 581 -10.72 32.15 1.04
CA ASP A 581 -11.56 33.34 1.26
C ASP A 581 -10.93 34.28 2.28
N LYS A 582 -10.31 33.74 3.34
CA LYS A 582 -9.59 34.54 4.33
C LYS A 582 -8.37 35.23 3.73
N ALA A 583 -7.63 34.57 2.87
CA ALA A 583 -6.43 35.11 2.23
C ALA A 583 -6.76 36.16 1.15
N ARG A 584 -7.95 36.09 0.53
CA ARG A 584 -8.44 37.05 -0.47
C ARG A 584 -9.04 38.34 0.16
N ARG A 585 -9.40 38.31 1.45
CA ARG A 585 -9.85 39.47 2.23
C ARG A 585 -8.68 40.31 2.73
#